data_f3bb4a7c45ba384c7b358d614d4cef8d
#
_entry.id   f3bb4a7c45ba384c7b358d614d4cef8d
#
_cell.length_a   1.000
_cell.length_b   1.000
_cell.length_c   1.000
_cell.angle_alpha   90.00
_cell.angle_beta   90.00
_cell.angle_gamma   90.00
#
_symmetry.space_group_name_H-M   'P 1'
#
loop_
_entity.id
_entity.type
_entity.pdbx_description
1 polymer ?
#
loop_
_entity_poly.entity_id
_entity_poly.type
_entity_poly.pdbx_seq_one_letter_code
_entity_poly.pdbx_strand_id
1 'polypeptide(L)'
;MSRTILVICATHRDHRELPLLAESGIDFIFHDYASTSLEDLITERAAEAGLVADPLGEIERILELVGGREIAGVISSDDYPGSALAAAVAERLGVPAPDPEITLICQHKYLSRVMQENHVPDAVPPFALIDVANGVSSPLPFPIFLKPVKSFFSIGAEKISSEADLAIRLPRWKELDQFFLPLDRMLWRYAGVSIGTKRLIAEGVLNGRQVTVEGYAYGGTVSIMGVVDSIMFPATLAFARFDYPSALPKGVQARMVEVATTMMEGLGFDNGLFNIEMMYDRETGQISIIEINPRMASQFADLYEKVDGTNSYRVLLDIAQGREPSFIRRQGRYGFATSCVLRSFVDYRVEAVPSDEDIKRLATLYPDIRVELHARPGRNLSDELQDGQSYRYGIISLGGRDLADALQKFTACQNELGIVLRPLDSSPSEPLRAFDLRTQAQGASGTVEALVPSGVAARPSRAHRKGAEPGFSSQCPPRHDGVRFRTNGLKAPDHRRGA
;
A
#
# COMPACT_ATOMS: atom_id res chain seq x y z
N MET A 1 9.35 34.04 -12.20
CA MET A 1 8.87 33.94 -10.83
C MET A 1 9.05 32.50 -10.40
N SER A 2 9.50 32.24 -9.17
CA SER A 2 9.61 30.90 -8.63
C SER A 2 8.21 30.32 -8.45
N ARG A 3 8.02 29.02 -8.81
CA ARG A 3 6.76 28.29 -8.60
C ARG A 3 6.89 27.51 -7.30
N THR A 4 5.98 27.68 -6.39
CA THR A 4 6.02 27.01 -5.08
C THR A 4 5.12 25.77 -5.11
N ILE A 5 5.69 24.62 -4.75
CA ILE A 5 4.98 23.35 -4.55
C ILE A 5 4.87 23.10 -3.05
N LEU A 6 3.66 22.84 -2.58
CA LEU A 6 3.38 22.45 -1.21
C LEU A 6 3.38 20.93 -1.09
N VAL A 7 4.21 20.40 -0.20
CA VAL A 7 4.35 18.96 0.07
C VAL A 7 3.71 18.66 1.41
N ILE A 8 2.59 17.94 1.40
CA ILE A 8 1.79 17.65 2.60
C ILE A 8 2.23 16.31 3.21
N CYS A 9 2.43 16.28 4.53
CA CYS A 9 2.91 15.11 5.28
C CYS A 9 4.18 14.55 4.65
N ALA A 10 5.18 15.42 4.50
CA ALA A 10 6.41 15.11 3.77
C ALA A 10 7.15 13.93 4.39
N THR A 11 7.45 12.93 3.58
CA THR A 11 8.23 11.76 3.97
C THR A 11 9.73 12.00 3.77
N HIS A 12 10.58 11.17 4.37
CA HIS A 12 12.02 11.23 4.12
C HIS A 12 12.38 11.03 2.64
N ARG A 13 11.54 10.31 1.87
CA ARG A 13 11.72 10.15 0.42
C ARG A 13 11.39 11.43 -0.32
N ASP A 14 10.35 12.15 0.07
CA ASP A 14 10.00 13.45 -0.53
C ASP A 14 11.15 14.44 -0.37
N HIS A 15 11.71 14.55 0.85
CA HIS A 15 12.88 15.40 1.12
C HIS A 15 14.12 15.02 0.31
N ARG A 16 14.29 13.75 -0.05
CA ARG A 16 15.41 13.25 -0.85
C ARG A 16 15.19 13.45 -2.35
N GLU A 17 14.03 13.04 -2.86
CA GLU A 17 13.78 12.94 -4.30
C GLU A 17 13.37 14.28 -4.93
N LEU A 18 12.48 15.04 -4.28
CA LEU A 18 11.93 16.25 -4.87
C LEU A 18 12.98 17.32 -5.20
N PRO A 19 13.96 17.62 -4.33
CA PRO A 19 15.00 18.59 -4.67
C PRO A 19 15.88 18.16 -5.84
N LEU A 20 16.09 16.84 -6.04
CA LEU A 20 16.90 16.31 -7.14
C LEU A 20 16.18 16.39 -8.50
N LEU A 21 14.86 16.33 -8.48
CA LEU A 21 14.00 16.31 -9.67
C LEU A 21 13.47 17.71 -10.03
N ALA A 22 13.62 18.67 -9.14
CA ALA A 22 13.14 20.03 -9.35
C ALA A 22 13.85 20.70 -10.53
N GLU A 23 13.04 21.27 -11.41
CA GLU A 23 13.54 22.20 -12.43
C GLU A 23 13.96 23.52 -11.76
N SER A 24 14.83 24.29 -12.42
CA SER A 24 15.19 25.63 -11.96
C SER A 24 13.93 26.49 -11.79
N GLY A 25 13.78 27.10 -10.63
CA GLY A 25 12.63 27.97 -10.33
C GLY A 25 11.44 27.22 -9.72
N ILE A 26 11.62 26.01 -9.20
CA ILE A 26 10.67 25.37 -8.31
C ILE A 26 11.22 25.44 -6.89
N ASP A 27 10.39 25.95 -5.96
CA ASP A 27 10.63 25.93 -4.52
C ASP A 27 9.62 25.00 -3.84
N PHE A 28 10.03 24.38 -2.73
CA PHE A 28 9.17 23.49 -1.94
C PHE A 28 8.87 24.09 -0.58
N ILE A 29 7.62 23.96 -0.15
CA ILE A 29 7.22 24.10 1.25
C ILE A 29 6.89 22.69 1.72
N PHE A 30 7.73 22.16 2.62
CA PHE A 30 7.46 20.89 3.26
C PHE A 30 6.63 21.11 4.52
N HIS A 31 5.47 20.48 4.56
CA HIS A 31 4.61 20.43 5.72
C HIS A 31 4.77 19.04 6.37
N ASP A 32 5.32 19.06 7.58
CA ASP A 32 5.37 17.88 8.43
C ASP A 32 4.10 17.84 9.27
N TYR A 33 3.41 16.73 9.31
CA TYR A 33 2.24 16.57 10.17
C TYR A 33 2.68 16.77 11.62
N ALA A 34 2.04 17.73 12.30
CA ALA A 34 2.47 18.28 13.57
C ALA A 34 3.04 17.25 14.55
N SER A 35 4.36 17.21 14.67
CA SER A 35 5.20 16.57 15.70
C SER A 35 4.93 15.09 16.07
N THR A 36 3.96 14.45 15.45
CA THR A 36 3.65 13.04 15.64
C THR A 36 3.90 12.33 14.33
N SER A 37 4.86 11.42 14.33
CA SER A 37 5.01 10.49 13.21
C SER A 37 3.67 9.74 13.03
N LEU A 38 3.38 9.29 11.83
CA LEU A 38 2.24 8.40 11.58
C LEU A 38 2.25 7.20 12.54
N GLU A 39 3.42 6.82 13.02
CA GLU A 39 3.74 5.80 13.99
C GLU A 39 3.15 6.10 15.37
N ASP A 40 3.20 7.36 15.79
CA ASP A 40 2.62 7.79 17.08
C ASP A 40 1.09 7.82 17.02
N LEU A 41 0.48 8.00 15.84
CA LEU A 41 -0.97 7.95 15.65
C LEU A 41 -1.55 6.52 15.72
N ILE A 42 -0.72 5.50 15.52
CA ILE A 42 -1.12 4.08 15.47
C ILE A 42 -0.86 3.40 16.81
N THR A 43 -0.03 3.98 17.69
CA THR A 43 0.34 3.38 18.96
C THR A 43 -0.67 3.70 20.06
N GLU A 44 -0.74 2.82 21.07
CA GLU A 44 -1.48 3.07 22.33
C GLU A 44 -1.13 4.44 22.95
N ARG A 45 0.09 4.94 22.72
CA ARG A 45 0.56 6.27 23.17
C ARG A 45 -0.22 7.43 22.55
N ALA A 46 -0.70 7.33 21.31
CA ALA A 46 -1.54 8.37 20.73
C ALA A 46 -2.91 8.45 21.40
N ALA A 47 -3.48 7.29 21.74
CA ALA A 47 -4.74 7.21 22.49
C ALA A 47 -4.56 7.75 23.91
N GLU A 48 -3.48 7.42 24.60
CA GLU A 48 -3.15 7.90 25.95
C GLU A 48 -2.84 9.41 26.00
N ALA A 49 -2.22 9.95 24.93
CA ALA A 49 -1.88 11.37 24.85
C ALA A 49 -3.08 12.26 24.48
N GLY A 50 -4.25 11.69 24.19
CA GLY A 50 -5.43 12.46 23.75
C GLY A 50 -5.23 13.17 22.40
N LEU A 51 -4.29 12.71 21.60
CA LEU A 51 -3.98 13.22 20.26
C LEU A 51 -5.03 12.72 19.26
N VAL A 52 -6.24 13.23 19.38
CA VAL A 52 -7.22 13.06 18.31
C VAL A 52 -6.76 13.93 17.16
N ALA A 53 -6.29 13.31 16.09
CA ALA A 53 -5.97 14.03 14.88
C ALA A 53 -7.23 14.81 14.42
N ASP A 54 -7.07 16.11 14.25
CA ASP A 54 -8.11 16.98 13.68
C ASP A 54 -7.74 17.35 12.24
N PRO A 55 -8.09 16.52 11.25
CA PRO A 55 -7.69 16.78 9.87
C PRO A 55 -8.32 18.03 9.30
N LEU A 56 -9.49 18.43 9.77
CA LEU A 56 -10.15 19.66 9.31
C LEU A 56 -9.42 20.89 9.85
N GLY A 57 -9.04 20.89 11.14
CA GLY A 57 -8.19 21.93 11.72
C GLY A 57 -6.80 21.97 11.09
N GLU A 58 -6.27 20.82 10.66
CA GLU A 58 -4.98 20.75 9.98
C GLU A 58 -5.03 21.42 8.60
N ILE A 59 -6.09 21.24 7.84
CA ILE A 59 -6.29 21.94 6.56
C ILE A 59 -6.20 23.47 6.78
N GLU A 60 -6.85 24.02 7.79
CA GLU A 60 -6.79 25.45 8.07
C GLU A 60 -5.37 25.88 8.49
N ARG A 61 -4.67 25.11 9.32
CA ARG A 61 -3.25 25.37 9.67
C ARG A 61 -2.33 25.38 8.46
N ILE A 62 -2.52 24.46 7.52
CA ILE A 62 -1.74 24.40 6.28
C ILE A 62 -2.02 25.64 5.42
N LEU A 63 -3.27 26.08 5.30
CA LEU A 63 -3.64 27.29 4.56
C LEU A 63 -3.06 28.56 5.21
N GLU A 64 -3.01 28.62 6.55
CA GLU A 64 -2.33 29.68 7.28
C GLU A 64 -0.80 29.65 7.04
N LEU A 65 -0.17 28.47 7.03
CA LEU A 65 1.26 28.29 6.71
C LEU A 65 1.59 28.81 5.30
N VAL A 66 0.71 28.60 4.34
CA VAL A 66 0.84 29.14 2.97
C VAL A 66 0.86 30.67 2.99
N GLY A 67 0.03 31.30 3.83
CA GLY A 67 0.10 32.74 4.11
C GLY A 67 -0.08 33.63 2.89
N GLY A 68 -0.94 33.24 1.94
CA GLY A 68 -1.21 34.00 0.71
C GLY A 68 -0.13 33.91 -0.37
N ARG A 69 0.89 33.04 -0.20
CA ARG A 69 1.85 32.72 -1.27
C ARG A 69 1.14 32.03 -2.44
N GLU A 70 1.57 32.33 -3.65
CA GLU A 70 1.09 31.62 -4.83
C GLU A 70 1.62 30.20 -4.84
N ILE A 71 0.71 29.22 -4.75
CA ILE A 71 1.03 27.80 -4.79
C ILE A 71 0.72 27.26 -6.19
N ALA A 72 1.72 26.74 -6.85
CA ALA A 72 1.62 26.17 -8.20
C ALA A 72 1.16 24.72 -8.21
N GLY A 73 1.19 24.03 -7.08
CA GLY A 73 0.74 22.64 -6.93
C GLY A 73 0.82 22.16 -5.50
N VAL A 74 0.03 21.14 -5.17
CA VAL A 74 0.00 20.46 -3.88
C VAL A 74 0.22 18.97 -4.12
N ILE A 75 1.13 18.36 -3.39
CA ILE A 75 1.44 16.94 -3.51
C ILE A 75 1.55 16.27 -2.14
N SER A 76 1.34 14.96 -2.13
CA SER A 76 1.72 14.07 -1.02
C SER A 76 2.08 12.69 -1.58
N SER A 77 3.14 12.08 -1.06
CA SER A 77 3.46 10.67 -1.29
C SER A 77 3.00 9.78 -0.12
N ASP A 78 2.50 10.40 0.95
CA ASP A 78 1.96 9.72 2.11
C ASP A 78 0.56 9.15 1.84
N ASP A 79 0.18 8.09 2.55
CA ASP A 79 -1.14 7.49 2.42
C ASP A 79 -2.21 8.38 3.11
N TYR A 80 -2.61 8.01 4.31
CA TYR A 80 -3.53 8.76 5.15
C TYR A 80 -2.76 9.23 6.39
N PRO A 81 -2.86 10.49 6.79
CA PRO A 81 -3.78 11.53 6.27
C PRO A 81 -3.27 12.31 5.06
N GLY A 82 -2.01 12.14 4.62
CA GLY A 82 -1.34 13.00 3.66
C GLY A 82 -2.07 13.18 2.34
N SER A 83 -2.45 12.12 1.64
CA SER A 83 -3.14 12.22 0.36
C SER A 83 -4.54 12.84 0.50
N ALA A 84 -5.27 12.58 1.59
CA ALA A 84 -6.57 13.20 1.84
C ALA A 84 -6.44 14.71 2.16
N LEU A 85 -5.45 15.09 2.97
CA LEU A 85 -5.16 16.50 3.26
C LEU A 85 -4.69 17.23 2.00
N ALA A 86 -3.83 16.61 1.19
CA ALA A 86 -3.34 17.20 -0.06
C ALA A 86 -4.49 17.48 -1.04
N ALA A 87 -5.40 16.53 -1.22
CA ALA A 87 -6.58 16.69 -2.06
C ALA A 87 -7.48 17.85 -1.55
N ALA A 88 -7.76 17.89 -0.24
CA ALA A 88 -8.60 18.93 0.36
C ALA A 88 -7.96 20.33 0.31
N VAL A 89 -6.65 20.42 0.55
CA VAL A 89 -5.92 21.71 0.47
C VAL A 89 -5.82 22.19 -0.98
N ALA A 90 -5.57 21.28 -1.93
CA ALA A 90 -5.52 21.61 -3.36
C ALA A 90 -6.87 22.13 -3.87
N GLU A 91 -8.00 21.51 -3.47
CA GLU A 91 -9.34 22.00 -3.77
C GLU A 91 -9.53 23.45 -3.27
N ARG A 92 -9.11 23.73 -2.03
CA ARG A 92 -9.22 25.09 -1.42
C ARG A 92 -8.33 26.12 -2.11
N LEU A 93 -7.18 25.71 -2.66
CA LEU A 93 -6.25 26.57 -3.38
C LEU A 93 -6.57 26.68 -4.89
N GLY A 94 -7.47 25.83 -5.41
CA GLY A 94 -7.84 25.80 -6.82
C GLY A 94 -6.74 25.29 -7.74
N VAL A 95 -5.87 24.38 -7.25
CA VAL A 95 -4.80 23.76 -8.03
C VAL A 95 -5.13 22.30 -8.35
N PRO A 96 -4.53 21.71 -9.42
CA PRO A 96 -4.80 20.33 -9.83
C PRO A 96 -4.47 19.32 -8.72
N ALA A 97 -5.40 18.42 -8.43
CA ALA A 97 -5.25 17.28 -7.55
C ALA A 97 -6.42 16.31 -7.71
N PRO A 98 -6.36 15.09 -7.16
CA PRO A 98 -7.52 14.22 -7.07
C PRO A 98 -8.64 14.85 -6.24
N ASP A 99 -9.89 14.52 -6.59
CA ASP A 99 -11.06 14.92 -5.83
C ASP A 99 -10.99 14.37 -4.39
N PRO A 100 -11.21 15.22 -3.34
CA PRO A 100 -11.19 14.77 -1.95
C PRO A 100 -12.21 13.66 -1.63
N GLU A 101 -13.41 13.70 -2.22
CA GLU A 101 -14.42 12.67 -2.05
C GLU A 101 -13.92 11.32 -2.58
N ILE A 102 -13.41 11.29 -3.82
CA ILE A 102 -12.88 10.08 -4.45
C ILE A 102 -11.67 9.54 -3.67
N THR A 103 -10.78 10.43 -3.24
CA THR A 103 -9.62 10.08 -2.41
C THR A 103 -10.03 9.37 -1.13
N LEU A 104 -10.98 9.94 -0.38
CA LEU A 104 -11.47 9.39 0.88
C LEU A 104 -12.24 8.07 0.69
N ILE A 105 -13.03 7.95 -0.37
CA ILE A 105 -13.72 6.70 -0.73
C ILE A 105 -12.71 5.59 -1.00
N CYS A 106 -11.65 5.85 -1.78
CA CYS A 106 -10.58 4.87 -2.03
C CYS A 106 -9.91 4.42 -0.73
N GLN A 107 -9.67 5.35 0.20
CA GLN A 107 -9.00 5.07 1.47
C GLN A 107 -9.87 4.31 2.47
N HIS A 108 -11.19 4.35 2.35
CA HIS A 108 -12.10 3.63 3.24
C HIS A 108 -12.44 2.26 2.64
N LYS A 109 -11.86 1.18 3.15
CA LYS A 109 -11.94 -0.17 2.54
C LYS A 109 -13.35 -0.63 2.18
N TYR A 110 -14.35 -0.37 3.04
CA TYR A 110 -15.73 -0.75 2.74
C TYR A 110 -16.34 0.10 1.62
N LEU A 111 -16.18 1.43 1.65
CA LEU A 111 -16.70 2.29 0.58
C LEU A 111 -16.02 2.00 -0.75
N SER A 112 -14.71 1.76 -0.70
CA SER A 112 -13.94 1.32 -1.88
C SER A 112 -14.50 0.03 -2.48
N ARG A 113 -14.89 -0.97 -1.64
CA ARG A 113 -15.53 -2.21 -2.12
C ARG A 113 -16.87 -1.96 -2.78
N VAL A 114 -17.70 -1.09 -2.21
CA VAL A 114 -18.99 -0.70 -2.82
C VAL A 114 -18.78 -0.10 -4.21
N MET A 115 -17.76 0.74 -4.38
CA MET A 115 -17.43 1.32 -5.70
C MET A 115 -16.85 0.28 -6.66
N GLN A 116 -16.02 -0.62 -6.17
CA GLN A 116 -15.47 -1.72 -6.97
C GLN A 116 -16.58 -2.65 -7.47
N GLU A 117 -17.57 -2.97 -6.65
CA GLU A 117 -18.74 -3.79 -7.05
C GLU A 117 -19.53 -3.13 -8.20
N ASN A 118 -19.60 -1.79 -8.22
CA ASN A 118 -20.28 -1.05 -9.29
C ASN A 118 -19.51 -1.02 -10.62
N HIS A 119 -18.17 -1.00 -10.57
CA HIS A 119 -17.35 -0.79 -11.77
C HIS A 119 -16.64 -2.04 -12.28
N VAL A 120 -16.20 -2.91 -11.38
CA VAL A 120 -15.40 -4.11 -11.69
C VAL A 120 -15.83 -5.32 -10.83
N PRO A 121 -17.11 -5.71 -10.86
CA PRO A 121 -17.69 -6.72 -9.95
C PRO A 121 -16.94 -8.05 -9.96
N ASP A 122 -16.40 -8.45 -11.12
CA ASP A 122 -15.63 -9.70 -11.26
C ASP A 122 -14.28 -9.68 -10.55
N ALA A 123 -13.80 -8.49 -10.13
CA ALA A 123 -12.54 -8.34 -9.41
C ALA A 123 -12.72 -8.07 -7.90
N VAL A 124 -13.93 -8.24 -7.37
CA VAL A 124 -14.28 -7.96 -5.98
C VAL A 124 -14.47 -9.26 -5.20
N PRO A 125 -13.73 -9.48 -4.08
CA PRO A 125 -14.05 -10.59 -3.20
C PRO A 125 -15.41 -10.37 -2.51
N PRO A 126 -16.12 -11.41 -2.08
CA PRO A 126 -17.25 -11.25 -1.18
C PRO A 126 -16.84 -10.41 0.04
N PHE A 127 -17.67 -9.43 0.42
CA PHE A 127 -17.36 -8.55 1.53
C PHE A 127 -18.61 -8.17 2.35
N ALA A 128 -18.42 -7.81 3.60
CA ALA A 128 -19.47 -7.33 4.48
C ALA A 128 -18.91 -6.39 5.54
N LEU A 129 -19.75 -5.46 6.01
CA LEU A 129 -19.45 -4.60 7.14
C LEU A 129 -19.80 -5.31 8.44
N ILE A 130 -18.87 -5.31 9.40
CA ILE A 130 -19.07 -5.85 10.76
C ILE A 130 -19.22 -4.68 11.73
N ASP A 131 -20.32 -4.65 12.47
CA ASP A 131 -20.53 -3.70 13.55
C ASP A 131 -20.02 -4.29 14.88
N VAL A 132 -18.90 -3.74 15.36
CA VAL A 132 -18.28 -4.20 16.61
C VAL A 132 -19.15 -3.90 17.84
N ALA A 133 -20.07 -2.93 17.77
CA ALA A 133 -20.93 -2.52 18.89
C ALA A 133 -22.15 -3.44 19.07
N ASN A 134 -22.69 -3.98 17.96
CA ASN A 134 -23.99 -4.65 17.97
C ASN A 134 -23.93 -6.19 17.99
N GLY A 135 -22.75 -6.76 18.21
CA GLY A 135 -22.60 -8.22 18.32
C GLY A 135 -21.92 -8.85 17.11
N VAL A 136 -21.63 -10.13 17.23
CA VAL A 136 -20.59 -10.83 16.55
C VAL A 136 -21.19 -11.92 15.69
N SER A 137 -21.67 -11.55 14.51
CA SER A 137 -21.99 -12.53 13.49
C SER A 137 -21.42 -12.07 12.16
N SER A 138 -20.69 -12.94 11.48
CA SER A 138 -20.25 -12.65 10.12
C SER A 138 -21.35 -13.07 9.15
N PRO A 139 -21.79 -12.18 8.26
CA PRO A 139 -22.71 -12.57 7.18
C PRO A 139 -22.02 -13.39 6.09
N LEU A 140 -20.68 -13.51 6.12
CA LEU A 140 -19.89 -14.33 5.20
C LEU A 140 -19.55 -15.68 5.84
N PRO A 141 -19.45 -16.75 5.02
CA PRO A 141 -18.97 -18.05 5.49
C PRO A 141 -17.48 -17.98 5.89
N PHE A 142 -17.14 -18.68 6.97
CA PHE A 142 -15.75 -18.83 7.40
C PHE A 142 -14.97 -19.80 6.49
N PRO A 143 -13.65 -19.61 6.29
CA PRO A 143 -12.83 -18.55 6.88
C PRO A 143 -13.02 -17.19 6.18
N ILE A 144 -12.94 -16.11 6.97
CA ILE A 144 -12.95 -14.73 6.47
C ILE A 144 -11.61 -14.05 6.74
N PHE A 145 -11.35 -12.95 6.01
CA PHE A 145 -10.27 -12.03 6.27
C PHE A 145 -10.86 -10.75 6.87
N LEU A 146 -10.57 -10.50 8.15
CA LEU A 146 -11.09 -9.36 8.89
C LEU A 146 -10.07 -8.23 8.88
N LYS A 147 -10.52 -7.00 8.59
CA LYS A 147 -9.68 -5.79 8.54
C LYS A 147 -10.38 -4.60 9.16
N PRO A 148 -9.66 -3.64 9.74
CA PRO A 148 -10.18 -2.30 9.97
C PRO A 148 -10.58 -1.64 8.64
N VAL A 149 -11.60 -0.77 8.67
CA VAL A 149 -12.02 -0.01 7.48
C VAL A 149 -10.92 0.92 6.96
N LYS A 150 -9.98 1.31 7.83
CA LYS A 150 -8.70 1.95 7.48
C LYS A 150 -7.61 1.41 8.39
N SER A 151 -6.47 1.06 7.80
CA SER A 151 -5.25 0.70 8.54
C SER A 151 -4.06 0.79 7.59
N PHE A 152 -2.84 0.66 8.14
CA PHE A 152 -1.57 0.69 7.43
C PHE A 152 -0.81 -0.60 7.70
N PHE A 153 0.08 -1.01 6.80
CA PHE A 153 1.01 -2.13 6.98
C PHE A 153 0.34 -3.43 7.47
N SER A 154 -0.90 -3.71 7.02
CA SER A 154 -1.71 -4.86 7.46
C SER A 154 -1.99 -4.91 8.96
N ILE A 155 -1.81 -3.80 9.71
CA ILE A 155 -2.12 -3.76 11.14
C ILE A 155 -3.60 -4.07 11.33
N GLY A 156 -3.86 -5.07 12.19
CA GLY A 156 -5.21 -5.52 12.50
C GLY A 156 -5.89 -6.34 11.41
N ALA A 157 -5.20 -6.66 10.33
CA ALA A 157 -5.71 -7.55 9.30
C ALA A 157 -5.37 -9.00 9.66
N GLU A 158 -6.37 -9.89 9.72
CA GLU A 158 -6.18 -11.26 10.14
C GLU A 158 -7.21 -12.22 9.56
N LYS A 159 -6.80 -13.47 9.42
CA LYS A 159 -7.69 -14.57 9.04
C LYS A 159 -8.44 -15.07 10.26
N ILE A 160 -9.77 -15.11 10.18
CA ILE A 160 -10.68 -15.61 11.19
C ILE A 160 -11.28 -16.92 10.69
N SER A 161 -11.15 -17.96 11.48
CA SER A 161 -11.50 -19.32 11.05
C SER A 161 -12.90 -19.77 11.48
N SER A 162 -13.50 -19.12 12.47
CA SER A 162 -14.82 -19.47 12.99
C SER A 162 -15.47 -18.31 13.74
N GLU A 163 -16.75 -18.42 14.02
CA GLU A 163 -17.48 -17.45 14.83
C GLU A 163 -16.93 -17.34 16.27
N ALA A 164 -16.50 -18.45 16.84
CA ALA A 164 -15.84 -18.46 18.15
C ALA A 164 -14.50 -17.71 18.12
N ASP A 165 -13.71 -17.86 17.06
CA ASP A 165 -12.46 -17.11 16.85
C ASP A 165 -12.75 -15.61 16.70
N LEU A 166 -13.77 -15.24 15.93
CA LEU A 166 -14.23 -13.85 15.79
C LEU A 166 -14.61 -13.26 17.16
N ALA A 167 -15.40 -13.97 17.95
CA ALA A 167 -15.85 -13.53 19.27
C ALA A 167 -14.69 -13.23 20.25
N ILE A 168 -13.63 -14.03 20.19
CA ILE A 168 -12.42 -13.84 21.02
C ILE A 168 -11.66 -12.58 20.60
N ARG A 169 -11.62 -12.27 19.31
CA ARG A 169 -10.76 -11.20 18.75
C ARG A 169 -11.42 -9.83 18.71
N LEU A 170 -12.75 -9.78 18.58
CA LEU A 170 -13.49 -8.52 18.48
C LEU A 170 -13.34 -7.54 19.65
N PRO A 171 -13.20 -7.96 20.93
CA PRO A 171 -13.09 -7.02 22.04
C PRO A 171 -11.95 -6.00 21.89
N ARG A 172 -10.83 -6.39 21.30
CA ARG A 172 -9.68 -5.49 21.08
C ARG A 172 -9.97 -4.33 20.10
N TRP A 173 -11.02 -4.46 19.28
CA TRP A 173 -11.39 -3.45 18.30
C TRP A 173 -12.37 -2.41 18.84
N LYS A 174 -12.86 -2.58 20.08
CA LYS A 174 -13.85 -1.67 20.69
C LYS A 174 -13.28 -0.29 21.02
N GLU A 175 -11.96 -0.18 21.16
CA GLU A 175 -11.26 1.04 21.59
C GLU A 175 -10.75 1.90 20.42
N LEU A 176 -11.01 1.49 19.18
CA LEU A 176 -10.48 2.17 17.99
C LEU A 176 -11.29 3.38 17.52
N ASP A 177 -12.29 3.82 18.27
CA ASP A 177 -13.12 5.00 17.90
C ASP A 177 -12.26 6.22 17.58
N GLN A 178 -11.24 6.49 18.39
CA GLN A 178 -10.37 7.65 18.24
C GLN A 178 -9.55 7.59 16.94
N PHE A 179 -9.19 6.40 16.48
CA PHE A 179 -8.42 6.21 15.26
C PHE A 179 -9.26 6.47 13.99
N PHE A 180 -10.53 6.07 13.99
CA PHE A 180 -11.41 6.20 12.81
C PHE A 180 -12.18 7.51 12.74
N LEU A 181 -12.39 8.20 13.87
CA LEU A 181 -13.16 9.44 13.94
C LEU A 181 -12.63 10.54 12.99
N PRO A 182 -11.31 10.76 12.83
CA PRO A 182 -10.80 11.74 11.88
C PRO A 182 -11.20 11.44 10.44
N LEU A 183 -11.11 10.18 10.01
CA LEU A 183 -11.52 9.76 8.68
C LEU A 183 -13.03 9.91 8.47
N ASP A 184 -13.84 9.52 9.45
CA ASP A 184 -15.31 9.65 9.37
C ASP A 184 -15.74 11.14 9.28
N ARG A 185 -15.04 12.05 9.98
CA ARG A 185 -15.25 13.50 9.86
C ARG A 185 -14.91 14.04 8.47
N MET A 186 -13.81 13.58 7.89
CA MET A 186 -13.43 13.93 6.51
C MET A 186 -14.46 13.40 5.50
N LEU A 187 -14.87 12.14 5.61
CA LEU A 187 -15.92 11.56 4.79
C LEU A 187 -17.24 12.33 4.89
N TRP A 188 -17.64 12.70 6.11
CA TRP A 188 -18.84 13.53 6.28
C TRP A 188 -18.72 14.89 5.59
N ARG A 189 -17.55 15.53 5.73
CA ARG A 189 -17.31 16.88 5.16
C ARG A 189 -17.27 16.87 3.63
N TYR A 190 -16.62 15.90 3.00
CA TYR A 190 -16.35 15.89 1.56
C TYR A 190 -17.27 14.97 0.77
N ALA A 191 -17.66 13.83 1.31
CA ALA A 191 -18.53 12.84 0.65
C ALA A 191 -19.98 12.85 1.16
N GLY A 192 -20.28 13.55 2.26
CA GLY A 192 -21.60 13.56 2.90
C GLY A 192 -22.00 12.19 3.49
N VAL A 193 -21.02 11.32 3.75
CA VAL A 193 -21.23 9.96 4.24
C VAL A 193 -20.55 9.78 5.60
N SER A 194 -21.23 9.12 6.54
CA SER A 194 -20.63 8.61 7.78
C SER A 194 -20.95 7.12 7.90
N ILE A 195 -19.91 6.31 8.06
CA ILE A 195 -20.04 4.86 8.30
C ILE A 195 -20.00 4.55 9.79
N GLY A 196 -19.46 5.48 10.59
CA GLY A 196 -19.20 5.34 12.00
C GLY A 196 -17.88 4.61 12.30
N THR A 197 -17.42 4.78 13.52
CA THR A 197 -16.07 4.42 13.93
C THR A 197 -15.90 2.97 14.41
N LYS A 198 -17.03 2.29 14.76
CA LYS A 198 -17.02 0.90 15.26
C LYS A 198 -17.28 -0.11 14.15
N ARG A 199 -16.54 0.00 13.05
CA ARG A 199 -16.74 -0.81 11.86
C ARG A 199 -15.45 -1.52 11.42
N LEU A 200 -15.60 -2.80 11.11
CA LEU A 200 -14.59 -3.61 10.44
C LEU A 200 -15.17 -4.11 9.12
N ILE A 201 -14.32 -4.49 8.19
CA ILE A 201 -14.72 -5.17 6.96
C ILE A 201 -14.28 -6.63 7.05
N ALA A 202 -15.23 -7.54 6.80
CA ALA A 202 -14.98 -8.96 6.57
C ALA A 202 -14.93 -9.20 5.06
N GLU A 203 -13.97 -9.98 4.59
CA GLU A 203 -13.82 -10.33 3.18
C GLU A 203 -13.59 -11.84 3.03
N GLY A 204 -13.91 -12.37 1.85
CA GLY A 204 -13.45 -13.70 1.45
C GLY A 204 -11.93 -13.77 1.43
N VAL A 205 -11.35 -14.88 1.89
CA VAL A 205 -9.89 -15.07 1.90
C VAL A 205 -9.38 -15.19 0.46
N LEU A 206 -8.48 -14.31 0.08
CA LEU A 206 -7.82 -14.35 -1.22
C LEU A 206 -6.57 -15.25 -1.17
N ASN A 207 -6.33 -15.98 -2.25
CA ASN A 207 -5.15 -16.82 -2.43
C ASN A 207 -4.45 -16.44 -3.72
N GLY A 208 -3.14 -16.64 -3.78
CA GLY A 208 -2.39 -16.43 -5.02
C GLY A 208 -1.15 -15.55 -4.86
N ARG A 209 -0.78 -14.87 -5.95
CA ARG A 209 0.34 -13.94 -6.01
C ARG A 209 -0.16 -12.51 -5.94
N GLN A 210 0.38 -11.76 -5.00
CA GLN A 210 0.09 -10.34 -4.89
C GLN A 210 0.97 -9.53 -5.85
N VAL A 211 0.38 -8.55 -6.48
CA VAL A 211 1.02 -7.54 -7.31
C VAL A 211 0.42 -6.18 -7.04
N THR A 212 1.11 -5.14 -7.48
CA THR A 212 0.60 -3.78 -7.49
C THR A 212 0.60 -3.25 -8.92
N VAL A 213 -0.56 -2.77 -9.38
CA VAL A 213 -0.69 -2.02 -10.63
C VAL A 213 -0.62 -0.54 -10.28
N GLU A 214 0.39 0.17 -10.79
CA GLU A 214 0.55 1.60 -10.55
C GLU A 214 0.37 2.40 -11.84
N GLY A 215 -0.30 3.55 -11.70
CA GLY A 215 -0.60 4.44 -12.80
C GLY A 215 -0.91 5.86 -12.33
N TYR A 216 -1.32 6.67 -13.28
CA TYR A 216 -1.79 8.03 -13.04
C TYR A 216 -3.01 8.33 -13.91
N ALA A 217 -3.77 9.33 -13.50
CA ALA A 217 -4.83 9.92 -14.33
C ALA A 217 -4.53 11.41 -14.53
N TYR A 218 -4.73 11.89 -15.74
CA TYR A 218 -4.57 13.29 -16.11
C TYR A 218 -5.49 13.66 -17.26
N GLY A 219 -6.29 14.71 -17.08
CA GLY A 219 -7.23 15.20 -18.09
C GLY A 219 -8.28 14.15 -18.47
N GLY A 220 -8.74 13.34 -17.52
CA GLY A 220 -9.72 12.27 -17.72
C GLY A 220 -9.16 10.99 -18.38
N THR A 221 -7.85 10.90 -18.58
CA THR A 221 -7.20 9.74 -19.17
C THR A 221 -6.37 8.97 -18.14
N VAL A 222 -6.64 7.67 -17.98
CA VAL A 222 -5.89 6.77 -17.11
C VAL A 222 -4.72 6.14 -17.88
N SER A 223 -3.52 6.24 -17.32
CA SER A 223 -2.29 5.69 -17.87
C SER A 223 -1.60 4.79 -16.85
N ILE A 224 -1.33 3.53 -17.22
CA ILE A 224 -0.67 2.57 -16.33
C ILE A 224 0.85 2.64 -16.54
N MET A 225 1.61 2.90 -15.48
CA MET A 225 3.07 2.90 -15.48
C MET A 225 3.63 1.48 -15.47
N GLY A 226 3.12 0.60 -14.60
CA GLY A 226 3.62 -0.75 -14.54
C GLY A 226 2.86 -1.68 -13.60
N VAL A 227 3.30 -2.96 -13.63
CA VAL A 227 2.88 -4.00 -12.69
C VAL A 227 4.11 -4.46 -11.92
N VAL A 228 4.07 -4.34 -10.60
CA VAL A 228 5.15 -4.67 -9.66
C VAL A 228 4.77 -5.93 -8.89
N ASP A 229 5.63 -6.93 -8.85
CA ASP A 229 5.41 -8.12 -8.01
C ASP A 229 5.68 -7.80 -6.55
N SER A 230 4.73 -8.16 -5.67
CA SER A 230 4.84 -8.02 -4.21
C SER A 230 5.18 -9.38 -3.60
N ILE A 231 6.46 -9.59 -3.29
CA ILE A 231 6.95 -10.88 -2.78
C ILE A 231 6.99 -10.83 -1.26
N MET A 232 6.27 -11.76 -0.63
CA MET A 232 6.21 -11.87 0.83
C MET A 232 7.18 -12.91 1.38
N PHE A 233 7.52 -12.81 2.65
CA PHE A 233 8.14 -13.90 3.39
C PHE A 233 7.16 -15.08 3.48
N PRO A 234 7.63 -16.33 3.37
CA PRO A 234 6.78 -17.50 3.40
C PRO A 234 5.88 -17.56 4.64
N ALA A 235 4.60 -17.88 4.44
CA ALA A 235 3.58 -18.00 5.49
C ALA A 235 3.36 -16.72 6.33
N THR A 236 3.68 -15.54 5.79
CA THR A 236 3.45 -14.25 6.44
C THR A 236 2.74 -13.27 5.49
N LEU A 237 2.30 -12.13 6.04
CA LEU A 237 1.83 -10.97 5.26
C LEU A 237 2.93 -9.90 5.12
N ALA A 238 4.16 -10.20 5.55
CA ALA A 238 5.27 -9.28 5.55
C ALA A 238 6.01 -9.32 4.21
N PHE A 239 6.14 -8.16 3.55
CA PHE A 239 6.86 -8.04 2.29
C PHE A 239 8.37 -8.27 2.47
N ALA A 240 8.93 -9.10 1.60
CA ALA A 240 10.36 -9.35 1.48
C ALA A 240 11.00 -8.44 0.42
N ARG A 241 10.31 -8.24 -0.70
CA ARG A 241 10.77 -7.36 -1.78
C ARG A 241 9.67 -7.02 -2.76
N PHE A 242 9.93 -6.02 -3.58
CA PHE A 242 9.11 -5.63 -4.71
C PHE A 242 9.95 -5.71 -5.98
N ASP A 243 9.46 -6.43 -6.98
CA ASP A 243 10.18 -6.74 -8.20
C ASP A 243 9.51 -6.06 -9.42
N TYR A 244 10.28 -5.37 -10.24
CA TYR A 244 9.80 -4.72 -11.46
C TYR A 244 10.73 -5.00 -12.65
N PRO A 245 10.16 -5.33 -13.81
CA PRO A 245 8.74 -5.55 -14.10
C PRO A 245 8.27 -6.91 -13.60
N SER A 246 6.95 -7.01 -13.40
CA SER A 246 6.31 -8.25 -12.95
C SER A 246 6.64 -9.45 -13.83
N ALA A 247 6.86 -10.60 -13.18
CA ALA A 247 7.07 -11.90 -13.82
C ALA A 247 5.76 -12.64 -14.17
N LEU A 248 4.58 -12.05 -13.90
CA LEU A 248 3.31 -12.63 -14.31
C LEU A 248 3.21 -12.74 -15.84
N PRO A 249 2.48 -13.73 -16.37
CA PRO A 249 2.21 -13.83 -17.81
C PRO A 249 1.61 -12.53 -18.37
N LYS A 250 2.01 -12.15 -19.58
CA LYS A 250 1.57 -10.88 -20.21
C LYS A 250 0.04 -10.77 -20.34
N GLY A 251 -0.65 -11.88 -20.62
CA GLY A 251 -2.11 -11.89 -20.67
C GLY A 251 -2.77 -11.63 -19.31
N VAL A 252 -2.16 -12.08 -18.20
CA VAL A 252 -2.62 -11.75 -16.84
C VAL A 252 -2.38 -10.29 -16.54
N GLN A 253 -1.18 -9.77 -16.84
CA GLN A 253 -0.88 -8.35 -16.66
C GLN A 253 -1.85 -7.45 -17.45
N ALA A 254 -2.19 -7.82 -18.70
CA ALA A 254 -3.14 -7.06 -19.53
C ALA A 254 -4.54 -6.99 -18.89
N ARG A 255 -5.03 -8.11 -18.35
CA ARG A 255 -6.33 -8.14 -17.62
C ARG A 255 -6.29 -7.30 -16.35
N MET A 256 -5.18 -7.30 -15.61
CA MET A 256 -5.01 -6.44 -14.43
C MET A 256 -4.99 -4.95 -14.80
N VAL A 257 -4.33 -4.61 -15.89
CA VAL A 257 -4.33 -3.24 -16.45
C VAL A 257 -5.75 -2.82 -16.82
N GLU A 258 -6.51 -3.69 -17.47
CA GLU A 258 -7.91 -3.43 -17.83
C GLU A 258 -8.77 -3.19 -16.59
N VAL A 259 -8.68 -4.04 -15.57
CA VAL A 259 -9.39 -3.88 -14.28
C VAL A 259 -9.03 -2.54 -13.63
N ALA A 260 -7.73 -2.20 -13.57
CA ALA A 260 -7.27 -0.95 -12.97
C ALA A 260 -7.78 0.28 -13.74
N THR A 261 -7.69 0.25 -15.07
CA THR A 261 -8.17 1.34 -15.93
C THR A 261 -9.67 1.54 -15.78
N THR A 262 -10.46 0.47 -15.93
CA THR A 262 -11.93 0.52 -15.78
C THR A 262 -12.34 1.04 -14.40
N MET A 263 -11.64 0.61 -13.35
CA MET A 263 -11.94 1.05 -12.00
C MET A 263 -11.68 2.54 -11.81
N MET A 264 -10.52 3.04 -12.24
CA MET A 264 -10.14 4.44 -12.01
C MET A 264 -10.93 5.40 -12.90
N GLU A 265 -11.23 5.00 -14.15
CA GLU A 265 -12.14 5.74 -15.04
C GLU A 265 -13.56 5.76 -14.46
N GLY A 266 -14.06 4.62 -13.97
CA GLY A 266 -15.38 4.50 -13.36
C GLY A 266 -15.54 5.36 -12.10
N LEU A 267 -14.50 5.54 -11.30
CA LEU A 267 -14.46 6.46 -10.17
C LEU A 267 -14.42 7.93 -10.60
N GLY A 268 -14.00 8.24 -11.83
CA GLY A 268 -13.67 9.60 -12.25
C GLY A 268 -12.41 10.15 -11.55
N PHE A 269 -11.49 9.25 -11.14
CA PHE A 269 -10.22 9.67 -10.55
C PHE A 269 -9.38 10.41 -11.59
N ASP A 270 -8.89 11.60 -11.25
CA ASP A 270 -8.11 12.45 -12.15
C ASP A 270 -7.05 13.26 -11.38
N ASN A 271 -6.10 13.81 -12.12
CA ASN A 271 -5.01 14.67 -11.62
C ASN A 271 -4.18 14.07 -10.48
N GLY A 272 -3.86 12.79 -10.55
CA GLY A 272 -3.06 12.13 -9.52
C GLY A 272 -2.52 10.77 -9.90
N LEU A 273 -1.63 10.26 -9.06
CA LEU A 273 -1.14 8.89 -9.13
C LEU A 273 -1.99 7.99 -8.24
N PHE A 274 -2.04 6.73 -8.63
CA PHE A 274 -2.71 5.69 -7.85
C PHE A 274 -1.92 4.38 -7.92
N ASN A 275 -2.10 3.53 -6.92
CA ASN A 275 -1.71 2.14 -7.02
C ASN A 275 -2.84 1.23 -6.52
N ILE A 276 -3.03 0.11 -7.22
CA ILE A 276 -4.05 -0.89 -6.90
C ILE A 276 -3.34 -2.20 -6.60
N GLU A 277 -3.47 -2.66 -5.37
CA GLU A 277 -3.00 -3.97 -4.96
C GLU A 277 -3.99 -5.04 -5.42
N MET A 278 -3.49 -6.07 -6.09
CA MET A 278 -4.29 -7.15 -6.65
C MET A 278 -3.72 -8.50 -6.29
N MET A 279 -4.60 -9.48 -6.16
CA MET A 279 -4.25 -10.90 -6.02
C MET A 279 -4.59 -11.64 -7.30
N TYR A 280 -3.67 -12.47 -7.80
CA TYR A 280 -3.89 -13.38 -8.91
C TYR A 280 -3.85 -14.82 -8.43
N ASP A 281 -4.96 -15.50 -8.47
CA ASP A 281 -5.05 -16.93 -8.23
C ASP A 281 -4.77 -17.69 -9.54
N ARG A 282 -3.68 -18.43 -9.54
CA ARG A 282 -3.26 -19.19 -10.71
C ARG A 282 -4.19 -20.40 -11.00
N GLU A 283 -4.79 -20.98 -9.96
CA GLU A 283 -5.61 -22.19 -10.10
C GLU A 283 -6.97 -21.85 -10.75
N THR A 284 -7.59 -20.76 -10.32
CA THR A 284 -8.89 -20.32 -10.83
C THR A 284 -8.78 -19.32 -11.97
N GLY A 285 -7.61 -18.67 -12.13
CA GLY A 285 -7.40 -17.55 -13.04
C GLY A 285 -8.03 -16.24 -12.58
N GLN A 286 -8.56 -16.20 -11.33
CA GLN A 286 -9.21 -15.05 -10.76
C GLN A 286 -8.21 -13.92 -10.47
N ILE A 287 -8.62 -12.67 -10.76
CA ILE A 287 -7.98 -11.45 -10.33
C ILE A 287 -8.90 -10.77 -9.33
N SER A 288 -8.39 -10.41 -8.17
CA SER A 288 -9.16 -9.70 -7.14
C SER A 288 -8.41 -8.49 -6.66
N ILE A 289 -9.09 -7.36 -6.53
CA ILE A 289 -8.53 -6.15 -5.91
C ILE A 289 -8.40 -6.38 -4.40
N ILE A 290 -7.24 -6.05 -3.84
CA ILE A 290 -7.00 -6.05 -2.40
C ILE A 290 -7.33 -4.67 -1.83
N GLU A 291 -6.75 -3.62 -2.43
CA GLU A 291 -6.88 -2.23 -1.97
C GLU A 291 -6.58 -1.25 -3.10
N ILE A 292 -7.22 -0.08 -3.07
CA ILE A 292 -6.94 1.06 -3.95
C ILE A 292 -6.32 2.15 -3.10
N ASN A 293 -5.11 2.56 -3.46
CA ASN A 293 -4.39 3.65 -2.82
C ASN A 293 -4.37 4.85 -3.78
N PRO A 294 -5.04 5.97 -3.47
CA PRO A 294 -5.13 7.15 -4.34
C PRO A 294 -3.87 8.02 -4.21
N ARG A 295 -2.70 7.41 -4.33
CA ARG A 295 -1.37 8.02 -4.24
C ARG A 295 -0.33 7.14 -4.91
N MET A 296 0.85 7.69 -5.16
CA MET A 296 1.98 6.92 -5.64
C MET A 296 2.49 5.94 -4.56
N ALA A 297 3.15 4.87 -4.99
CA ALA A 297 3.98 4.05 -4.14
C ALA A 297 5.42 4.61 -4.15
N SER A 298 5.76 5.49 -3.21
CA SER A 298 7.06 6.18 -3.20
C SER A 298 8.26 5.23 -3.21
N GLN A 299 8.09 4.01 -2.68
CA GLN A 299 9.11 2.96 -2.73
C GLN A 299 9.37 2.43 -4.15
N PHE A 300 8.42 2.58 -5.09
CA PHE A 300 8.56 2.11 -6.48
C PHE A 300 9.18 3.15 -7.41
N ALA A 301 9.26 4.40 -6.99
CA ALA A 301 9.80 5.49 -7.80
C ALA A 301 11.18 5.16 -8.40
N ASP A 302 12.05 4.59 -7.57
CA ASP A 302 13.38 4.15 -7.94
C ASP A 302 13.39 2.92 -8.87
N LEU A 303 12.39 2.03 -8.76
CA LEU A 303 12.24 0.89 -9.67
C LEU A 303 11.94 1.35 -11.10
N TYR A 304 11.02 2.31 -11.24
CA TYR A 304 10.67 2.89 -12.53
C TYR A 304 11.85 3.68 -13.12
N GLU A 305 12.54 4.48 -12.30
CA GLU A 305 13.73 5.20 -12.74
C GLU A 305 14.78 4.25 -13.32
N LYS A 306 15.06 3.13 -12.65
CA LYS A 306 16.03 2.13 -13.10
C LYS A 306 15.65 1.43 -14.38
N VAL A 307 14.37 1.08 -14.57
CA VAL A 307 13.91 0.27 -15.69
C VAL A 307 13.35 1.12 -16.82
N ASP A 308 12.63 2.19 -16.49
CA ASP A 308 11.93 3.02 -17.48
C ASP A 308 12.59 4.39 -17.69
N GLY A 309 13.55 4.77 -16.83
CA GLY A 309 14.27 6.03 -16.93
C GLY A 309 13.48 7.23 -16.42
N THR A 310 12.31 7.01 -15.81
CA THR A 310 11.46 8.07 -15.25
C THR A 310 11.10 7.74 -13.82
N ASN A 311 11.48 8.61 -12.90
CA ASN A 311 11.07 8.56 -11.51
C ASN A 311 9.60 9.00 -11.38
N SER A 312 8.74 8.25 -10.64
CA SER A 312 7.32 8.56 -10.52
C SER A 312 7.03 9.89 -9.80
N TYR A 313 7.96 10.41 -9.02
CA TYR A 313 7.88 11.78 -8.50
C TYR A 313 7.87 12.84 -9.60
N ARG A 314 8.52 12.59 -10.75
CA ARG A 314 8.46 13.51 -11.90
C ARG A 314 7.04 13.57 -12.45
N VAL A 315 6.38 12.42 -12.58
CA VAL A 315 4.97 12.34 -13.00
C VAL A 315 4.08 13.12 -12.02
N LEU A 316 4.30 12.94 -10.70
CA LEU A 316 3.56 13.65 -9.65
C LEU A 316 3.74 15.17 -9.76
N LEU A 317 4.98 15.65 -9.96
CA LEU A 317 5.27 17.07 -10.11
C LEU A 317 4.66 17.68 -11.38
N ASP A 318 4.64 16.94 -12.49
CA ASP A 318 4.04 17.41 -13.72
C ASP A 318 2.53 17.58 -13.56
N ILE A 319 1.84 16.57 -13.02
CA ILE A 319 0.39 16.61 -12.75
C ILE A 319 0.04 17.76 -11.81
N ALA A 320 0.75 17.91 -10.69
CA ALA A 320 0.49 18.95 -9.70
C ALA A 320 0.61 20.37 -10.28
N GLN A 321 1.40 20.55 -11.33
CA GLN A 321 1.56 21.81 -12.03
C GLN A 321 0.62 21.95 -13.25
N GLY A 322 -0.35 21.04 -13.43
CA GLY A 322 -1.26 21.01 -14.57
C GLY A 322 -0.57 20.73 -15.90
N ARG A 323 0.55 20.01 -15.88
CA ARG A 323 1.28 19.59 -17.08
C ARG A 323 1.00 18.14 -17.39
N GLU A 324 0.83 17.83 -18.68
CA GLU A 324 0.74 16.44 -19.14
C GLU A 324 2.04 15.69 -18.82
N PRO A 325 1.97 14.60 -18.03
CA PRO A 325 3.16 13.85 -17.65
C PRO A 325 3.67 13.00 -18.83
N SER A 326 5.00 12.84 -18.89
CA SER A 326 5.63 11.94 -19.85
C SER A 326 6.22 10.74 -19.13
N PHE A 327 5.70 9.54 -19.44
CA PHE A 327 6.21 8.28 -18.92
C PHE A 327 6.43 7.29 -20.08
N ILE A 328 7.71 7.06 -20.42
CA ILE A 328 8.10 6.19 -21.55
C ILE A 328 8.76 4.94 -20.97
N ARG A 329 8.21 3.77 -21.28
CA ARG A 329 8.71 2.50 -20.75
C ARG A 329 10.02 2.07 -21.40
N ARG A 330 10.87 1.36 -20.63
CA ARG A 330 12.08 0.70 -21.09
C ARG A 330 13.16 1.63 -21.61
N GLN A 331 13.26 2.83 -21.05
CA GLN A 331 14.30 3.79 -21.33
C GLN A 331 15.38 3.85 -20.23
N GLY A 332 15.20 3.08 -19.15
CA GLY A 332 16.13 3.02 -18.04
C GLY A 332 17.37 2.17 -18.33
N ARG A 333 18.30 2.24 -17.41
CA ARG A 333 19.61 1.55 -17.51
C ARG A 333 19.52 0.04 -17.37
N TYR A 334 18.51 -0.45 -16.66
CA TYR A 334 18.41 -1.85 -16.26
C TYR A 334 17.19 -2.53 -16.88
N GLY A 335 17.31 -3.84 -17.12
CA GLY A 335 16.18 -4.68 -17.54
C GLY A 335 15.25 -5.07 -16.40
N PHE A 336 15.73 -4.97 -15.15
CA PHE A 336 15.06 -5.37 -13.94
C PHE A 336 15.50 -4.50 -12.76
N ALA A 337 14.60 -4.29 -11.80
CA ALA A 337 14.91 -3.65 -10.54
C ALA A 337 14.16 -4.30 -9.40
N THR A 338 14.72 -4.27 -8.20
CA THR A 338 14.11 -4.80 -6.98
C THR A 338 14.31 -3.85 -5.81
N SER A 339 13.32 -3.78 -4.93
CA SER A 339 13.38 -3.08 -3.65
C SER A 339 13.23 -4.11 -2.53
N CYS A 340 14.34 -4.48 -1.90
CA CYS A 340 14.42 -5.52 -0.89
C CYS A 340 14.26 -4.92 0.51
N VAL A 341 13.35 -5.48 1.30
CA VAL A 341 13.09 -5.05 2.67
C VAL A 341 14.00 -5.79 3.64
N LEU A 342 14.78 -5.06 4.40
CA LEU A 342 15.56 -5.59 5.50
C LEU A 342 14.65 -5.74 6.71
N ARG A 343 14.42 -6.99 7.13
CA ARG A 343 13.38 -7.34 8.11
C ARG A 343 13.82 -8.45 9.05
N SER A 344 13.34 -8.40 10.29
CA SER A 344 13.48 -9.45 11.29
C SER A 344 12.11 -9.82 11.87
N PHE A 345 11.93 -11.08 12.24
CA PHE A 345 10.77 -11.59 12.99
C PHE A 345 11.07 -11.77 14.48
N VAL A 346 12.28 -11.39 14.90
CA VAL A 346 12.73 -11.38 16.28
C VAL A 346 13.26 -9.98 16.58
N ASP A 347 13.00 -9.48 17.77
CA ASP A 347 13.49 -8.19 18.20
C ASP A 347 14.99 -8.23 18.50
N TYR A 348 15.72 -7.19 18.10
CA TYR A 348 17.15 -7.02 18.27
C TYR A 348 17.48 -5.63 18.74
N ARG A 349 18.54 -5.51 19.53
CA ARG A 349 19.21 -4.23 19.79
C ARG A 349 20.16 -3.93 18.65
N VAL A 350 20.04 -2.72 18.11
CA VAL A 350 20.91 -2.23 17.04
C VAL A 350 22.22 -1.74 17.68
N GLU A 351 23.33 -2.38 17.36
CA GLU A 351 24.66 -1.97 17.84
C GLU A 351 25.33 -0.99 16.89
N ALA A 352 25.26 -1.26 15.60
CA ALA A 352 25.82 -0.41 14.56
C ALA A 352 24.99 -0.41 13.29
N VAL A 353 25.02 0.72 12.58
CA VAL A 353 24.54 0.88 11.21
C VAL A 353 25.66 1.49 10.37
N PRO A 354 25.63 1.32 9.02
CA PRO A 354 26.63 1.93 8.15
C PRO A 354 26.63 3.46 8.26
N SER A 355 27.78 4.07 8.13
CA SER A 355 27.94 5.51 7.99
C SER A 355 27.56 5.97 6.58
N ASP A 356 27.40 7.29 6.39
CA ASP A 356 27.18 7.88 5.07
C ASP A 356 28.35 7.58 4.12
N GLU A 357 29.60 7.50 4.63
CA GLU A 357 30.76 7.10 3.85
C GLU A 357 30.69 5.64 3.39
N ASP A 358 30.19 4.74 4.23
CA ASP A 358 29.98 3.34 3.85
C ASP A 358 28.93 3.21 2.74
N ILE A 359 27.83 3.97 2.85
CA ILE A 359 26.79 4.01 1.82
C ILE A 359 27.34 4.59 0.52
N LYS A 360 28.13 5.68 0.57
CA LYS A 360 28.79 6.25 -0.62
C LYS A 360 29.78 5.28 -1.26
N ARG A 361 30.54 4.53 -0.45
CA ARG A 361 31.42 3.46 -0.95
C ARG A 361 30.63 2.38 -1.67
N LEU A 362 29.52 1.91 -1.10
CA LEU A 362 28.63 0.95 -1.76
C LEU A 362 28.07 1.48 -3.07
N ALA A 363 27.69 2.76 -3.13
CA ALA A 363 27.22 3.39 -4.37
C ALA A 363 28.29 3.48 -5.46
N THR A 364 29.58 3.49 -5.10
CA THR A 364 30.68 3.41 -6.05
C THR A 364 30.80 2.00 -6.66
N LEU A 365 30.60 0.96 -5.86
CA LEU A 365 30.66 -0.44 -6.29
C LEU A 365 29.37 -0.87 -7.03
N TYR A 366 28.24 -0.37 -6.59
CA TYR A 366 26.91 -0.67 -7.12
C TYR A 366 26.22 0.64 -7.51
N PRO A 367 26.52 1.20 -8.68
CA PRO A 367 25.91 2.44 -9.14
C PRO A 367 24.38 2.35 -9.11
N ASP A 368 23.73 3.42 -8.69
CA ASP A 368 22.27 3.54 -8.55
C ASP A 368 21.65 2.73 -7.42
N ILE A 369 22.46 2.18 -6.48
CA ILE A 369 21.91 1.61 -5.24
C ILE A 369 21.23 2.70 -4.41
N ARG A 370 20.06 2.37 -3.86
CA ARG A 370 19.41 3.19 -2.83
C ARG A 370 19.34 2.39 -1.53
N VAL A 371 19.84 2.96 -0.45
CA VAL A 371 19.79 2.38 0.89
C VAL A 371 18.99 3.32 1.78
N GLU A 372 17.96 2.78 2.42
CA GLU A 372 17.18 3.45 3.46
C GLU A 372 17.35 2.67 4.75
N LEU A 373 17.73 3.36 5.81
CA LEU A 373 17.90 2.76 7.13
C LEU A 373 16.84 3.32 8.07
N HIS A 374 16.13 2.43 8.72
CA HIS A 374 15.16 2.76 9.77
C HIS A 374 15.78 2.46 11.16
N ALA A 375 16.68 1.48 11.22
CA ALA A 375 17.41 1.13 12.45
C ALA A 375 18.32 2.26 12.91
N ARG A 376 18.36 2.49 14.23
CA ARG A 376 19.21 3.50 14.87
C ARG A 376 20.10 2.85 15.94
N PRO A 377 21.41 3.18 16.00
CA PRO A 377 22.29 2.62 17.02
C PRO A 377 21.79 2.91 18.44
N GLY A 378 21.85 1.91 19.30
CA GLY A 378 21.40 2.02 20.69
C GLY A 378 19.89 1.85 20.91
N ARG A 379 19.09 1.64 19.86
CA ARG A 379 17.65 1.36 19.94
C ARG A 379 17.39 -0.12 19.70
N ASN A 380 16.22 -0.59 20.13
CA ASN A 380 15.72 -1.89 19.72
C ASN A 380 14.97 -1.74 18.39
N LEU A 381 14.87 -2.81 17.61
CA LEU A 381 14.05 -2.78 16.38
C LEU A 381 12.58 -2.51 16.71
N SER A 382 12.12 -2.96 17.88
CA SER A 382 10.77 -2.67 18.39
C SER A 382 10.50 -1.20 18.70
N ASP A 383 11.53 -0.38 18.85
CA ASP A 383 11.38 1.06 19.06
C ASP A 383 11.13 1.84 17.75
N GLU A 384 11.26 1.19 16.61
CA GLU A 384 11.10 1.78 15.27
C GLU A 384 9.78 1.31 14.63
N LEU A 385 9.51 1.78 13.41
CA LEU A 385 8.29 1.45 12.66
C LEU A 385 8.11 -0.05 12.47
N GLN A 386 6.93 -0.56 12.81
CA GLN A 386 6.59 -1.97 12.78
C GLN A 386 5.28 -2.22 12.03
N ASP A 387 5.14 -3.40 11.45
CA ASP A 387 3.91 -3.87 10.83
C ASP A 387 3.11 -4.84 11.73
N GLY A 388 3.36 -4.83 13.03
CA GLY A 388 2.68 -5.67 14.02
C GLY A 388 3.07 -7.15 14.02
N GLN A 389 3.85 -7.62 13.04
CA GLN A 389 4.29 -9.03 12.92
C GLN A 389 5.81 -9.17 12.82
N SER A 390 6.51 -8.09 12.52
CA SER A 390 7.93 -8.10 12.23
C SER A 390 8.52 -6.69 12.32
N TYR A 391 9.84 -6.61 12.32
CA TYR A 391 10.60 -5.39 12.49
C TYR A 391 11.33 -5.06 11.20
N ARG A 392 10.88 -4.02 10.50
CA ARG A 392 11.55 -3.50 9.31
C ARG A 392 12.65 -2.53 9.73
N TYR A 393 13.91 -2.84 9.37
CA TYR A 393 15.06 -2.02 9.77
C TYR A 393 15.77 -1.32 8.62
N GLY A 394 15.33 -1.56 7.37
CA GLY A 394 15.85 -0.84 6.21
C GLY A 394 15.28 -1.37 4.89
N ILE A 395 15.71 -0.74 3.80
CA ILE A 395 15.38 -1.11 2.42
C ILE A 395 16.64 -0.92 1.57
N ILE A 396 16.89 -1.87 0.66
CA ILE A 396 17.90 -1.75 -0.39
C ILE A 396 17.21 -1.89 -1.74
N SER A 397 17.27 -0.84 -2.55
CA SER A 397 16.75 -0.87 -3.93
C SER A 397 17.90 -0.82 -4.92
N LEU A 398 17.86 -1.69 -5.93
CA LEU A 398 18.93 -1.80 -6.92
C LEU A 398 18.43 -2.34 -8.26
N GLY A 399 19.19 -2.05 -9.31
CA GLY A 399 18.93 -2.53 -10.67
C GLY A 399 19.82 -3.71 -11.07
N GLY A 400 19.30 -4.54 -11.98
CA GLY A 400 19.98 -5.68 -12.53
C GLY A 400 19.59 -5.95 -13.98
N ARG A 401 20.34 -6.82 -14.66
CA ARG A 401 19.96 -7.35 -15.97
C ARG A 401 18.68 -8.18 -15.88
N ASP A 402 18.58 -8.94 -14.80
CA ASP A 402 17.49 -9.85 -14.44
C ASP A 402 17.42 -10.02 -12.91
N LEU A 403 16.46 -10.81 -12.44
CA LEU A 403 16.28 -11.11 -11.02
C LEU A 403 17.52 -11.75 -10.37
N ALA A 404 18.19 -12.67 -11.08
CA ALA A 404 19.36 -13.37 -10.52
C ALA A 404 20.52 -12.40 -10.29
N ASP A 405 20.82 -11.53 -11.24
CA ASP A 405 21.82 -10.46 -11.13
C ASP A 405 21.49 -9.49 -9.99
N ALA A 406 20.23 -9.07 -9.90
CA ALA A 406 19.77 -8.17 -8.83
C ALA A 406 19.91 -8.79 -7.44
N LEU A 407 19.49 -10.04 -7.24
CA LEU A 407 19.62 -10.73 -5.96
C LEU A 407 21.07 -11.03 -5.58
N GLN A 408 21.94 -11.32 -6.56
CA GLN A 408 23.38 -11.46 -6.30
C GLN A 408 23.99 -10.16 -5.78
N LYS A 409 23.65 -9.02 -6.41
CA LYS A 409 24.09 -7.69 -5.96
C LYS A 409 23.52 -7.37 -4.58
N PHE A 410 22.22 -7.65 -4.35
CA PHE A 410 21.61 -7.45 -3.04
C PHE A 410 22.37 -8.20 -1.94
N THR A 411 22.66 -9.48 -2.15
CA THR A 411 23.39 -10.30 -1.16
C THR A 411 24.79 -9.72 -0.88
N ALA A 412 25.50 -9.27 -1.92
CA ALA A 412 26.80 -8.65 -1.76
C ALA A 412 26.70 -7.34 -0.96
N CYS A 413 25.76 -6.45 -1.33
CA CYS A 413 25.52 -5.20 -0.63
C CYS A 413 25.15 -5.42 0.84
N GLN A 414 24.28 -6.38 1.13
CA GLN A 414 23.85 -6.70 2.48
C GLN A 414 25.04 -7.16 3.36
N ASN A 415 25.94 -7.94 2.81
CA ASN A 415 27.14 -8.40 3.52
C ASN A 415 28.13 -7.26 3.83
N GLU A 416 28.19 -6.23 2.94
CA GLU A 416 29.10 -5.10 3.08
C GLU A 416 28.48 -3.94 3.89
N LEU A 417 27.16 -3.95 4.11
CA LEU A 417 26.46 -2.84 4.74
C LEU A 417 26.81 -2.64 6.23
N GLY A 418 27.31 -3.70 6.91
CA GLY A 418 27.85 -3.57 8.27
C GLY A 418 26.82 -3.30 9.36
N ILE A 419 25.54 -3.65 9.17
CA ILE A 419 24.52 -3.58 10.22
C ILE A 419 24.81 -4.67 11.25
N VAL A 420 24.93 -4.29 12.53
CA VAL A 420 25.17 -5.20 13.65
C VAL A 420 23.95 -5.23 14.56
N LEU A 421 23.31 -6.39 14.67
CA LEU A 421 22.14 -6.62 15.51
C LEU A 421 22.49 -7.62 16.61
N ARG A 422 22.16 -7.31 17.87
CA ARG A 422 22.33 -8.18 19.02
C ARG A 422 20.98 -8.68 19.54
N PRO A 423 20.77 -10.00 19.73
CA PRO A 423 19.58 -10.53 20.36
C PRO A 423 19.34 -9.94 21.75
N LEU A 424 18.07 -9.67 22.11
CA LEU A 424 17.72 -9.09 23.40
C LEU A 424 17.88 -10.08 24.57
N ASP A 425 17.68 -11.40 24.32
CA ASP A 425 17.63 -12.44 25.37
C ASP A 425 18.86 -13.38 25.34
N SER A 426 20.04 -12.91 24.96
CA SER A 426 21.18 -13.81 24.86
C SER A 426 22.30 -13.56 25.87
N SER A 427 22.68 -14.63 26.58
CA SER A 427 24.09 -14.95 26.85
C SER A 427 24.91 -14.78 25.55
N PRO A 428 26.21 -14.40 25.61
CA PRO A 428 26.97 -14.00 24.43
C PRO A 428 27.10 -15.16 23.42
N SER A 429 26.21 -15.17 22.44
CA SER A 429 26.28 -16.00 21.26
C SER A 429 26.52 -15.12 20.03
N GLU A 430 27.26 -15.66 19.04
CA GLU A 430 27.75 -14.93 17.88
C GLU A 430 26.68 -14.07 17.19
N PRO A 431 27.05 -12.90 16.67
CA PRO A 431 26.14 -12.02 15.94
C PRO A 431 25.63 -12.75 14.68
N LEU A 432 24.32 -12.83 14.53
CA LEU A 432 23.71 -13.37 13.33
C LEU A 432 24.04 -12.47 12.14
N ARG A 433 24.82 -13.01 11.20
CA ARG A 433 24.99 -12.40 9.89
C ARG A 433 23.69 -12.57 9.09
N ALA A 434 23.34 -11.54 8.38
CA ALA A 434 22.14 -11.33 7.59
C ALA A 434 21.45 -12.61 7.04
N PHE A 435 20.13 -12.62 7.12
CA PHE A 435 19.22 -13.66 6.65
C PHE A 435 19.47 -14.03 5.18
N ASP A 436 19.71 -15.31 4.89
CA ASP A 436 20.02 -15.83 3.54
C ASP A 436 18.75 -15.91 2.67
N LEU A 437 18.57 -14.97 1.76
CA LEU A 437 17.49 -14.95 0.77
C LEU A 437 17.63 -16.04 -0.33
N ARG A 438 18.69 -16.87 -0.32
CA ARG A 438 18.89 -17.91 -1.33
C ARG A 438 17.76 -18.94 -1.34
N THR A 439 17.09 -19.16 -0.21
CA THR A 439 15.93 -20.05 -0.12
C THR A 439 14.70 -19.51 -0.87
N GLN A 440 14.65 -18.21 -1.19
CA GLN A 440 13.51 -17.61 -1.92
C GLN A 440 13.63 -17.67 -3.45
N ALA A 441 14.84 -17.81 -3.99
CA ALA A 441 15.03 -17.96 -5.43
C ALA A 441 14.49 -19.30 -5.97
N GLN A 442 14.39 -20.34 -5.13
CA GLN A 442 13.85 -21.64 -5.50
C GLN A 442 12.31 -21.69 -5.51
N GLY A 443 11.61 -20.76 -4.86
CA GLY A 443 10.14 -20.69 -4.83
C GLY A 443 9.49 -20.11 -6.10
N ALA A 444 10.26 -19.55 -7.03
CA ALA A 444 9.72 -18.98 -8.27
C ALA A 444 9.49 -20.00 -9.39
N SER A 445 9.98 -21.24 -9.25
CA SER A 445 9.86 -22.29 -10.28
C SER A 445 9.43 -23.67 -9.77
N GLY A 446 8.99 -23.82 -8.51
CA GLY A 446 8.61 -25.09 -7.94
C GLY A 446 7.24 -25.06 -7.27
N THR A 447 6.42 -26.03 -7.59
CA THR A 447 5.22 -26.43 -6.83
C THR A 447 5.56 -26.55 -5.35
N VAL A 448 4.77 -25.87 -4.50
CA VAL A 448 4.87 -26.00 -3.05
C VAL A 448 4.36 -27.40 -2.66
N GLU A 449 5.25 -28.35 -2.50
CA GLU A 449 4.98 -29.53 -1.69
C GLU A 449 5.03 -29.11 -0.22
N ALA A 450 3.87 -29.24 0.44
CA ALA A 450 3.72 -28.97 1.87
C ALA A 450 4.64 -29.91 2.66
N LEU A 451 5.63 -29.37 3.35
CA LEU A 451 6.36 -30.06 4.40
C LEU A 451 5.42 -30.21 5.63
N VAL A 452 4.72 -31.33 5.69
CA VAL A 452 4.06 -31.82 6.90
C VAL A 452 5.12 -32.59 7.70
N PRO A 453 5.28 -32.33 9.01
CA PRO A 453 6.15 -33.15 9.83
C PRO A 453 5.60 -34.59 9.91
N SER A 454 6.40 -35.55 9.48
CA SER A 454 6.11 -36.99 9.58
C SER A 454 6.07 -37.43 11.04
N GLY A 455 4.93 -37.97 11.44
CA GLY A 455 4.79 -38.71 12.68
C GLY A 455 3.37 -38.80 13.19
N VAL A 456 2.57 -39.71 12.65
CA VAL A 456 1.77 -40.75 13.33
C VAL A 456 0.98 -41.51 12.26
N ALA A 457 1.25 -42.80 12.16
CA ALA A 457 0.54 -43.71 11.29
C ALA A 457 -0.82 -44.10 11.86
N ALA A 458 -1.87 -44.05 11.04
CA ALA A 458 -3.08 -44.84 11.25
C ALA A 458 -3.65 -45.32 9.91
N ARG A 459 -3.98 -46.60 9.90
CA ARG A 459 -4.39 -47.43 8.77
C ARG A 459 -5.79 -47.09 8.20
N PRO A 460 -6.07 -47.53 6.96
CA PRO A 460 -7.32 -47.14 6.28
C PRO A 460 -8.48 -48.11 6.57
N SER A 461 -9.71 -47.60 6.58
CA SER A 461 -10.92 -48.40 6.41
C SER A 461 -11.68 -47.95 5.17
N ARG A 462 -11.95 -48.90 4.28
CA ARG A 462 -12.83 -48.85 3.12
C ARG A 462 -14.30 -48.75 3.55
N ALA A 463 -15.09 -47.92 2.91
CA ALA A 463 -16.45 -48.28 2.52
C ALA A 463 -16.99 -47.32 1.44
N HIS A 464 -17.47 -47.94 0.38
CA HIS A 464 -18.27 -47.36 -0.70
C HIS A 464 -19.58 -46.76 -0.19
N ARG A 465 -20.06 -45.66 -0.78
CA ARG A 465 -21.43 -45.57 -1.34
C ARG A 465 -21.60 -44.37 -2.26
N LYS A 466 -22.28 -44.68 -3.38
CA LYS A 466 -22.77 -43.77 -4.41
C LYS A 466 -23.91 -42.89 -3.91
N GLY A 467 -24.06 -41.72 -4.52
CA GLY A 467 -25.40 -41.20 -4.78
C GLY A 467 -25.60 -39.72 -4.50
N ALA A 468 -26.07 -39.04 -5.57
CA ALA A 468 -26.88 -37.83 -5.59
C ALA A 468 -26.19 -36.48 -5.51
N GLU A 469 -26.12 -35.81 -6.66
CA GLU A 469 -26.01 -34.36 -6.79
C GLU A 469 -27.21 -33.66 -6.15
N PRO A 470 -27.04 -32.53 -5.51
CA PRO A 470 -28.10 -31.54 -5.40
C PRO A 470 -27.73 -30.27 -6.19
N GLY A 471 -28.69 -29.86 -7.00
CA GLY A 471 -28.64 -28.65 -7.81
C GLY A 471 -28.40 -27.39 -6.97
N PHE A 472 -27.47 -26.58 -7.42
CA PHE A 472 -27.24 -25.23 -6.94
C PHE A 472 -28.37 -24.32 -7.44
N SER A 473 -29.24 -23.88 -6.55
CA SER A 473 -30.10 -22.74 -6.79
C SER A 473 -29.30 -21.48 -6.48
N SER A 474 -29.09 -20.67 -7.51
CA SER A 474 -28.54 -19.32 -7.42
C SER A 474 -29.51 -18.42 -6.65
N GLN A 475 -29.29 -18.23 -5.36
CA GLN A 475 -29.87 -17.12 -4.61
C GLN A 475 -28.75 -16.07 -4.42
N CYS A 476 -28.86 -14.95 -5.14
CA CYS A 476 -28.11 -13.73 -4.88
C CYS A 476 -28.36 -13.28 -3.43
N PRO A 477 -27.33 -12.89 -2.69
CA PRO A 477 -27.50 -12.20 -1.41
C PRO A 477 -28.20 -10.85 -1.63
N PRO A 478 -28.90 -10.31 -0.61
CA PRO A 478 -29.67 -9.07 -0.73
C PRO A 478 -28.74 -7.89 -1.08
N ARG A 479 -29.19 -7.06 -2.02
CA ARG A 479 -28.53 -5.79 -2.40
C ARG A 479 -28.37 -4.90 -1.18
N HIS A 480 -27.22 -4.28 -1.04
CA HIS A 480 -26.90 -3.31 0.02
C HIS A 480 -27.68 -2.00 -0.21
N ASP A 481 -28.93 -1.95 0.26
CA ASP A 481 -29.73 -0.73 0.30
C ASP A 481 -29.30 0.13 1.48
N GLY A 482 -28.60 1.22 1.25
CA GLY A 482 -28.36 2.20 2.30
C GLY A 482 -27.33 3.31 2.09
N VAL A 483 -26.40 3.18 1.17
CA VAL A 483 -25.41 4.25 0.93
C VAL A 483 -25.82 5.04 -0.32
N ARG A 484 -26.39 6.23 -0.11
CA ARG A 484 -26.66 7.19 -1.20
C ARG A 484 -25.54 8.19 -1.27
N PHE A 485 -24.75 8.12 -2.34
CA PHE A 485 -23.80 9.17 -2.69
C PHE A 485 -24.54 10.36 -3.28
N ARG A 486 -24.09 11.58 -3.01
CA ARG A 486 -24.54 12.77 -3.74
C ARG A 486 -23.99 12.67 -5.16
N THR A 487 -24.82 12.29 -6.10
CA THR A 487 -24.50 12.42 -7.53
C THR A 487 -24.54 13.90 -7.89
N ASN A 488 -23.45 14.61 -7.71
CA ASN A 488 -23.27 15.89 -8.37
C ASN A 488 -23.00 15.59 -9.83
N GLY A 489 -24.08 15.77 -10.63
CA GLY A 489 -24.19 15.90 -12.05
C GLY A 489 -22.99 15.51 -12.91
N LEU A 490 -22.71 14.23 -13.08
CA LEU A 490 -21.90 13.73 -14.20
C LEU A 490 -22.74 13.91 -15.48
N LYS A 491 -22.51 15.03 -16.22
CA LYS A 491 -22.98 15.17 -17.58
C LYS A 491 -22.24 14.14 -18.43
N ALA A 492 -23.01 13.19 -18.95
CA ALA A 492 -22.53 12.30 -20.01
C ALA A 492 -22.02 13.16 -21.19
N PRO A 493 -20.89 12.79 -21.83
CA PRO A 493 -20.42 13.48 -23.01
C PRO A 493 -21.45 13.31 -24.14
N ASP A 494 -21.92 14.43 -24.66
CA ASP A 494 -22.89 14.52 -25.76
C ASP A 494 -22.20 14.11 -27.07
N HIS A 495 -22.30 12.83 -27.44
CA HIS A 495 -21.91 12.34 -28.75
C HIS A 495 -22.98 12.69 -29.80
N ARG A 496 -23.10 13.98 -30.14
CA ARG A 496 -23.72 14.42 -31.37
C ARG A 496 -22.84 15.44 -32.08
N ARG A 497 -22.05 14.98 -33.02
CA ARG A 497 -21.72 15.71 -34.22
C ARG A 497 -21.73 14.74 -35.39
N GLY A 498 -22.85 14.74 -36.08
CA GLY A 498 -22.96 14.34 -37.46
C GLY A 498 -22.88 15.56 -38.38
N ALA A 499 -22.61 15.29 -39.62
CA ALA A 499 -22.49 16.08 -40.84
C ALA A 499 -21.19 16.82 -41.02
#